data_bb34df701363bd834e9494bdff99cdf9
#
_entry.id   bb34df701363bd834e9494bdff99cdf9
#
_cell.length_a   1.000
_cell.length_b   1.000
_cell.length_c   1.000
_cell.angle_alpha   90.00
_cell.angle_beta   90.00
_cell.angle_gamma   90.00
#
_symmetry.space_group_name_H-M   'P 1'
#
loop_
_entity.id
_entity.type
_entity.pdbx_description
1 polymer ?
#
loop_
_entity_poly.entity_id
_entity_poly.type
_entity_poly.pdbx_seq_one_letter_code
_entity_poly.pdbx_strand_id
1 'polypeptide(L)' 'MPAGWNVRVTTFDSEEKPGNVRYFLAYEPDKERAVELVRKRVPVNKGEEAEAVAEVAGNEFVGQNMRPGDVRRHD' A
#
# COMPACT_ATOMS: atom_id res chain seq x y z
N MET A 1 -4.87 11.27 -13.67
CA MET A 1 -4.80 9.94 -13.01
C MET A 1 -3.64 9.95 -12.03
N PRO A 2 -3.76 9.29 -10.87
CA PRO A 2 -2.62 9.18 -9.95
C PRO A 2 -1.53 8.29 -10.55
N ALA A 3 -0.29 8.54 -10.17
CA ALA A 3 0.82 7.68 -10.57
C ALA A 3 0.86 6.41 -9.73
N GLY A 4 0.32 6.47 -8.54
CA GLY A 4 0.23 5.33 -7.64
C GLY A 4 -0.62 5.63 -6.42
N TRP A 5 -0.49 4.80 -5.41
CA TRP A 5 -1.38 4.82 -4.25
C TRP A 5 -0.63 4.60 -2.95
N ASN A 6 -1.13 5.23 -1.89
CA ASN A 6 -0.75 4.91 -0.53
C ASN A 6 -1.70 3.81 -0.06
N VAL A 7 -1.17 2.65 0.25
CA VAL A 7 -1.94 1.48 0.64
C VAL A 7 -1.75 1.23 2.14
N ARG A 8 -2.86 1.16 2.86
CA ARG A 8 -2.84 0.90 4.29
C ARG A 8 -3.10 -0.58 4.53
N VAL A 9 -2.23 -1.20 5.33
CA VAL A 9 -2.43 -2.58 5.78
C VAL A 9 -2.75 -2.53 7.27
N THR A 10 -3.93 -3.01 7.63
CA THR A 10 -4.42 -3.00 8.99
C THR A 10 -4.49 -4.42 9.54
N THR A 11 -3.90 -4.64 10.70
CA THR A 11 -3.99 -5.91 11.42
C THR A 11 -5.13 -5.82 12.42
N PHE A 12 -6.05 -6.77 12.39
CA PHE A 12 -7.15 -6.85 13.34
C PHE A 12 -6.85 -7.93 14.38
N ASP A 13 -7.16 -7.65 15.63
CA ASP A 13 -7.00 -8.63 16.71
C ASP A 13 -8.20 -9.57 16.77
N SER A 14 -8.20 -10.49 17.75
CA SER A 14 -9.26 -11.47 17.91
C SER A 14 -10.64 -10.88 18.23
N GLU A 15 -10.67 -9.62 18.63
CA GLU A 15 -11.90 -8.88 18.89
C GLU A 15 -12.31 -7.97 17.74
N GLU A 16 -11.66 -8.13 16.59
CA GLU A 16 -11.86 -7.32 15.38
C GLU A 16 -11.56 -5.83 15.57
N LYS A 17 -10.71 -5.51 16.53
CA LYS A 17 -10.25 -4.14 16.75
C LYS A 17 -8.97 -3.90 15.95
N PRO A 18 -8.82 -2.72 15.32
CA PRO A 18 -7.58 -2.42 14.60
C PRO A 18 -6.39 -2.40 15.58
N GLY A 19 -5.41 -3.24 15.30
CA GLY A 19 -4.17 -3.29 16.06
C GLY A 19 -3.10 -2.43 15.41
N ASN A 20 -2.25 -3.04 14.60
CA ASN A 20 -1.18 -2.32 13.89
C ASN A 20 -1.64 -1.83 12.54
N VAL A 21 -1.19 -0.63 12.18
CA VAL A 21 -1.44 -0.05 10.87
C VAL A 21 -0.10 0.23 10.22
N ARG A 22 0.07 -0.22 8.97
CA ARG A 22 1.28 0.01 8.19
C ARG A 22 0.90 0.64 6.87
N TYR A 23 1.73 1.55 6.37
CA TYR A 23 1.49 2.23 5.09
C TYR A 23 2.58 1.88 4.10
N PHE A 24 2.17 1.70 2.85
CA PHE A 24 3.07 1.39 1.74
C PHE A 24 2.76 2.26 0.54
N LEU A 25 3.79 2.74 -0.13
CA LEU A 25 3.63 3.39 -1.43
C LEU A 25 3.72 2.31 -2.50
N ALA A 26 2.70 2.25 -3.35
CA ALA A 26 2.66 1.34 -4.48
C ALA A 26 2.67 2.16 -5.77
N TYR A 27 3.73 2.01 -6.56
CA TYR A 27 3.86 2.74 -7.82
C TYR A 27 3.09 2.02 -8.92
N GLU A 28 1.78 2.12 -8.85
CA GLU A 28 0.83 1.50 -9.77
C GLU A 28 -0.41 2.41 -9.89
N PRO A 29 -0.75 2.90 -11.08
CA PRO A 29 -1.85 3.85 -11.22
C PRO A 29 -3.24 3.26 -10.97
N ASP A 30 -3.41 1.96 -11.20
CA ASP A 30 -4.70 1.31 -10.98
C ASP A 30 -4.87 0.98 -9.50
N LYS A 31 -5.96 1.45 -8.91
CA LYS A 31 -6.22 1.30 -7.48
C LYS A 31 -6.22 -0.16 -7.01
N GLU A 32 -6.94 -1.02 -7.74
CA GLU A 32 -7.05 -2.43 -7.36
C GLU A 32 -5.72 -3.16 -7.54
N ARG A 33 -5.01 -2.85 -8.63
CA ARG A 33 -3.69 -3.44 -8.88
C ARG A 33 -2.66 -2.99 -7.86
N ALA A 34 -2.76 -1.75 -7.38
CA ALA A 34 -1.88 -1.24 -6.33
C ALA A 34 -2.04 -2.05 -5.05
N VAL A 35 -3.27 -2.35 -4.66
CA VAL A 35 -3.55 -3.20 -3.50
C VAL A 35 -2.98 -4.60 -3.70
N GLU A 36 -3.22 -5.20 -4.87
CA GLU A 36 -2.68 -6.53 -5.19
C GLU A 36 -1.16 -6.55 -5.19
N LEU A 37 -0.54 -5.49 -5.70
CA LEU A 37 0.91 -5.36 -5.73
C LEU A 37 1.49 -5.38 -4.32
N VAL A 38 0.87 -4.65 -3.39
CA VAL A 38 1.29 -4.65 -1.99
C VAL A 38 1.12 -6.05 -1.39
N ARG A 39 0.02 -6.72 -1.65
CA ARG A 39 -0.21 -8.08 -1.15
C ARG A 39 0.82 -9.09 -1.65
N LYS A 40 1.34 -8.90 -2.86
CA LYS A 40 2.37 -9.77 -3.43
C LYS A 40 3.75 -9.49 -2.87
N ARG A 41 4.06 -8.22 -2.63
CA ARG A 41 5.39 -7.80 -2.18
C ARG A 41 5.56 -7.85 -0.67
N VAL A 42 4.47 -7.65 0.05
CA VAL A 42 4.45 -7.63 1.51
C VAL A 42 3.53 -8.76 1.96
N PRO A 43 4.02 -9.67 2.81
CA PRO A 43 3.15 -10.72 3.32
C PRO A 43 1.96 -10.12 4.06
N VAL A 44 0.75 -10.37 3.55
CA VAL A 44 -0.49 -9.97 4.20
C VAL A 44 -1.10 -11.23 4.78
N ASN A 45 -1.07 -11.32 6.09
CA ASN A 45 -1.51 -12.50 6.80
C ASN A 45 -3.04 -12.56 6.90
N LYS A 46 -3.54 -13.75 7.22
CA LYS A 46 -4.96 -13.92 7.50
C LYS A 46 -5.34 -13.01 8.67
N GLY A 47 -6.41 -12.24 8.51
CA GLY A 47 -6.81 -11.26 9.50
C GLY A 47 -6.26 -9.86 9.28
N GLU A 48 -5.48 -9.67 8.20
CA GLU A 48 -5.04 -8.33 7.80
C GLU A 48 -5.80 -7.88 6.56
N GLU A 49 -6.05 -6.58 6.47
CA GLU A 49 -6.70 -5.99 5.31
C GLU A 49 -5.82 -4.93 4.69
N ALA A 50 -5.79 -4.91 3.36
CA ALA A 50 -5.06 -3.91 2.59
C ALA A 50 -6.05 -3.04 1.83
N GLU A 51 -5.88 -1.72 1.90
CA GLU A 51 -6.78 -0.76 1.25
C GLU A 51 -5.98 0.42 0.72
N ALA A 52 -6.27 0.83 -0.51
CA ALA A 52 -5.71 2.04 -1.08
C ALA A 52 -6.47 3.24 -0.51
N VAL A 53 -5.78 4.09 0.23
CA VAL A 53 -6.40 5.19 0.99
C VAL A 53 -6.17 6.58 0.43
N ALA A 54 -5.14 6.76 -0.39
CA ALA A 54 -4.83 8.06 -0.96
C ALA A 54 -4.11 7.92 -2.29
N GLU A 55 -4.37 8.85 -3.21
CA GLU A 55 -3.65 8.96 -4.46
C GLU A 55 -2.27 9.58 -4.21
N VAL A 56 -1.27 9.14 -4.95
CA VAL A 56 0.10 9.65 -4.84
C VAL A 56 0.57 10.12 -6.20
N ALA A 57 1.12 11.33 -6.24
CA ALA A 57 1.65 11.90 -7.47
C ALA A 57 2.99 11.28 -7.86
N GLY A 58 3.30 11.33 -9.15
CA GLY A 58 4.52 10.70 -9.69
C GLY A 58 5.81 11.23 -9.09
N ASN A 59 5.87 12.52 -8.74
CA ASN A 59 7.07 13.12 -8.16
C ASN A 59 7.44 12.52 -6.80
N GLU A 60 6.47 12.00 -6.05
CA GLU A 60 6.76 11.32 -4.80
C GLU A 60 7.56 10.05 -5.02
N PHE A 61 7.20 9.28 -6.05
CA PHE A 61 7.91 8.04 -6.38
C PHE A 61 9.30 8.32 -6.94
N VAL A 62 9.40 9.29 -7.84
CA VAL A 62 10.68 9.68 -8.44
C VAL A 62 11.64 10.19 -7.37
N GLY A 63 11.15 10.98 -6.41
CA GLY A 63 11.94 11.49 -5.30
C GLY A 63 12.51 10.39 -4.41
N GLN A 64 11.90 9.22 -4.40
CA GLN A 64 12.36 8.06 -3.63
C GLN A 64 13.06 7.01 -4.49
N ASN A 65 13.39 7.34 -5.72
CA ASN A 65 14.03 6.42 -6.67
C ASN A 65 13.22 5.14 -6.91
N MET A 66 11.91 5.26 -6.88
CA MET A 66 11.02 4.13 -7.17
C MET A 66 10.76 4.01 -8.67
N ARG A 67 10.57 2.79 -9.12
CA ARG A 67 10.20 2.47 -10.50
C ARG A 67 8.75 1.96 -10.54
N PRO A 68 8.06 2.08 -11.68
CA PRO A 68 6.73 1.48 -11.81
C PRO A 68 6.73 0.02 -11.36
N GLY A 69 5.78 -0.34 -10.51
CA GLY A 69 5.68 -1.67 -9.94
C GLY A 69 6.41 -1.85 -8.61
N ASP A 70 7.11 -0.83 -8.13
CA ASP A 70 7.79 -0.91 -6.83
C ASP A 70 6.83 -0.62 -5.68
N VAL A 71 7.14 -1.22 -4.54
CA VAL A 71 6.44 -1.01 -3.27
C VAL A 71 7.47 -0.64 -2.21
N ARG A 72 7.17 0.39 -1.44
CA ARG A 72 8.05 0.83 -0.35
C ARG A 72 7.24 1.19 0.87
N ARG A 73 7.72 0.80 2.05
CA ARG A 73 7.09 1.17 3.31
C ARG A 73 7.15 2.69 3.52
N HIS A 74 6.04 3.27 3.98
CA HIS A 74 5.88 4.71 4.11
C HIS A 74 5.19 5.06 5.44
N ASP A 75 5.88 4.84 6.54
CA ASP A 75 5.40 5.21 7.87
C ASP A 75 6.53 5.56 8.84
#